data_10cc608e7aa63b96b2ea2549f553658b
#
_entry.id   10cc608e7aa63b96b2ea2549f553658b
#
_cell.length_a   1.000
_cell.length_b   1.000
_cell.length_c   1.000
_cell.angle_alpha   90.00
_cell.angle_beta   90.00
_cell.angle_gamma   90.00
#
_symmetry.space_group_name_H-M   'P 1'
#
loop_
_entity.id
_entity.type
_entity.pdbx_description
1 polymer ?
#
loop_
_entity_poly.entity_id
_entity_poly.type
_entity_poly.pdbx_seq_one_letter_code
_entity_poly.pdbx_strand_id
1 'polypeptide(L)'
;MENKLQKLLEEAHALVKRVSVNEIISSQDNYCIIDVREPDEVAQSGKVKNALNIPRGVLEFRMKPDQEIKADQPILVYCGGGSRAALAGKTLLEVGFTNVQNLGGFKDLSLIHI
;
A
#
# COMPACT_ATOMS: atom_id res chain seq x y z
N MET A 1 -10.12 -26.18 11.81
CA MET A 1 -8.70 -26.05 11.41
C MET A 1 -8.41 -24.59 11.09
N GLU A 2 -7.37 -24.06 11.66
CA GLU A 2 -6.99 -22.67 11.43
C GLU A 2 -6.47 -22.47 10.01
N ASN A 3 -6.95 -21.42 9.33
CA ASN A 3 -6.47 -21.04 8.01
C ASN A 3 -5.26 -20.14 8.16
N LYS A 4 -4.09 -20.63 7.73
CA LYS A 4 -2.83 -19.88 7.90
C LYS A 4 -2.81 -18.57 7.12
N LEU A 5 -3.42 -18.53 5.95
CA LEU A 5 -3.53 -17.28 5.19
C LEU A 5 -4.36 -16.24 5.94
N GLN A 6 -5.49 -16.67 6.50
CA GLN A 6 -6.35 -15.79 7.28
C GLN A 6 -5.59 -15.20 8.47
N LYS A 7 -4.80 -16.03 9.16
CA LYS A 7 -3.98 -15.57 10.27
C LYS A 7 -2.94 -14.55 9.84
N LEU A 8 -2.26 -14.77 8.71
CA LEU A 8 -1.30 -13.81 8.17
C LEU A 8 -1.97 -12.48 7.85
N LEU A 9 -3.16 -12.52 7.27
CA LEU A 9 -3.91 -11.30 6.94
C LEU A 9 -4.36 -10.56 8.20
N GLU A 10 -4.84 -11.27 9.21
CA GLU A 10 -5.24 -10.67 10.48
C GLU A 10 -4.06 -9.95 11.14
N GLU A 11 -2.88 -10.58 11.16
CA GLU A 11 -1.67 -9.99 11.71
C GLU A 11 -1.28 -8.72 10.93
N ALA A 12 -1.34 -8.78 9.59
CA ALA A 12 -0.99 -7.65 8.75
C ALA A 12 -1.97 -6.49 8.95
N HIS A 13 -3.26 -6.77 9.00
CA HIS A 13 -4.28 -5.72 9.24
C HIS A 13 -4.15 -5.10 10.63
N ALA A 14 -3.69 -5.86 11.61
CA ALA A 14 -3.45 -5.34 12.96
C ALA A 14 -2.26 -4.38 13.00
N LEU A 15 -1.23 -4.63 12.19
CA LEU A 15 -0.01 -3.82 12.15
C LEU A 15 -0.13 -2.62 11.23
N VAL A 16 -0.83 -2.76 10.11
CA VAL A 16 -0.94 -1.73 9.08
C VAL A 16 -2.35 -1.14 9.13
N LYS A 17 -2.49 0.00 9.76
CA LYS A 17 -3.80 0.61 9.98
C LYS A 17 -4.45 1.02 8.66
N ARG A 18 -5.78 0.84 8.60
CA ARG A 18 -6.57 1.24 7.46
C ARG A 18 -6.93 2.72 7.53
N VAL A 19 -6.79 3.42 6.42
CA VAL A 19 -7.26 4.80 6.28
C VAL A 19 -8.16 4.89 5.06
N SER A 20 -9.09 5.85 5.07
CA SER A 20 -9.98 6.09 3.93
C SER A 20 -9.44 7.21 3.06
N VAL A 21 -9.94 7.28 1.82
CA VAL A 21 -9.58 8.37 0.90
C VAL A 21 -9.98 9.73 1.48
N ASN A 22 -11.10 9.81 2.19
CA ASN A 22 -11.57 11.05 2.78
C ASN A 22 -10.61 11.58 3.85
N GLU A 23 -9.93 10.69 4.57
CA GLU A 23 -8.98 11.07 5.61
C GLU A 23 -7.70 11.68 5.04
N ILE A 24 -7.33 11.31 3.81
CA ILE A 24 -6.02 11.71 3.25
C ILE A 24 -6.12 12.67 2.05
N ILE A 25 -7.30 12.88 1.49
CA ILE A 25 -7.44 13.60 0.23
C ILE A 25 -6.91 15.03 0.27
N SER A 26 -7.05 15.72 1.40
CA SER A 26 -6.57 17.10 1.55
C SER A 26 -5.06 17.18 1.73
N SER A 27 -4.40 16.08 2.05
CA SER A 27 -2.96 16.02 2.30
C SER A 27 -2.28 14.96 1.43
N GLN A 28 -2.91 14.59 0.32
CA GLN A 28 -2.44 13.48 -0.54
C GLN A 28 -0.99 13.65 -0.98
N ASP A 29 -0.58 14.88 -1.27
CA ASP A 29 0.78 15.13 -1.77
C ASP A 29 1.87 14.90 -0.71
N ASN A 30 1.48 14.76 0.56
CA ASN A 30 2.42 14.47 1.64
C ASN A 30 2.76 12.99 1.74
N TYR A 31 2.06 12.13 1.00
CA TYR A 31 2.24 10.69 1.06
C TYR A 31 2.94 10.16 -0.18
N CYS A 32 3.75 9.13 0.01
CA CYS A 32 4.19 8.28 -1.07
C CYS A 32 3.14 7.19 -1.25
N ILE A 33 2.44 7.17 -2.37
CA ILE A 33 1.35 6.21 -2.62
C ILE A 33 1.87 5.10 -3.52
N ILE A 34 1.74 3.86 -3.07
CA ILE A 34 2.25 2.69 -3.79
C ILE A 34 1.10 1.74 -4.14
N ASP A 35 0.99 1.44 -5.44
CA ASP A 35 0.07 0.45 -5.97
C ASP A 35 0.83 -0.88 -6.05
N VAL A 36 0.44 -1.86 -5.24
CA VAL A 36 1.13 -3.15 -5.18
C VAL A 36 0.47 -4.23 -6.03
N ARG A 37 -0.44 -3.81 -6.94
CA ARG A 37 -1.05 -4.72 -7.91
C ARG A 37 -0.05 -5.07 -9.02
N GLU A 38 -0.39 -6.10 -9.79
CA GLU A 38 0.41 -6.45 -10.96
C GLU A 38 0.22 -5.39 -12.07
N PRO A 39 1.25 -5.16 -12.91
CA PRO A 39 1.15 -4.14 -13.97
C PRO A 39 -0.04 -4.33 -14.92
N ASP A 40 -0.44 -5.56 -15.18
CA ASP A 40 -1.61 -5.84 -16.05
C ASP A 40 -2.90 -5.30 -15.45
N GLU A 41 -3.07 -5.42 -14.14
CA GLU A 41 -4.24 -4.88 -13.45
C GLU A 41 -4.28 -3.36 -13.59
N VAL A 42 -3.12 -2.73 -13.42
CA VAL A 42 -2.99 -1.26 -13.52
C VAL A 42 -3.30 -0.81 -14.96
N ALA A 43 -2.78 -1.52 -15.94
CA ALA A 43 -3.00 -1.19 -17.35
C ALA A 43 -4.49 -1.25 -17.73
N GLN A 44 -5.23 -2.19 -17.14
CA GLN A 44 -6.66 -2.36 -17.44
C GLN A 44 -7.56 -1.34 -16.75
N SER A 45 -7.23 -0.96 -15.51
CA SER A 45 -8.13 -0.15 -14.68
C SER A 45 -7.67 1.29 -14.49
N GLY A 46 -6.40 1.60 -14.79
CA GLY A 46 -5.82 2.86 -14.39
C GLY A 46 -5.29 2.81 -12.96
N LYS A 47 -4.93 3.96 -12.41
CA LYS A 47 -4.29 4.04 -11.10
C LYS A 47 -4.70 5.30 -10.34
N VAL A 48 -4.30 5.38 -9.07
CA VAL A 48 -4.40 6.58 -8.27
C VAL A 48 -3.38 7.60 -8.77
N LYS A 49 -3.76 8.87 -8.78
CA LYS A 49 -2.88 9.96 -9.22
C LYS A 49 -1.56 9.95 -8.44
N ASN A 50 -0.46 9.99 -9.16
CA ASN A 50 0.91 10.01 -8.62
C ASN A 50 1.33 8.73 -7.88
N ALA A 51 0.56 7.65 -8.00
CA ALA A 51 0.94 6.38 -7.40
C ALA A 51 2.10 5.73 -8.16
N LEU A 52 2.99 5.10 -7.42
CA LEU A 52 4.05 4.26 -7.97
C LEU A 52 3.54 2.83 -8.03
N ASN A 53 3.63 2.18 -9.18
CA ASN A 53 3.28 0.77 -9.28
C ASN A 53 4.51 -0.08 -8.99
N ILE A 54 4.52 -0.69 -7.82
CA ILE A 54 5.58 -1.60 -7.40
C ILE A 54 4.88 -2.89 -6.96
N PRO A 55 4.87 -3.93 -7.81
CA PRO A 55 4.16 -5.17 -7.49
C PRO A 55 4.62 -5.76 -6.16
N ARG A 56 3.67 -6.37 -5.45
CA ARG A 56 3.92 -6.96 -4.13
C ARG A 56 5.15 -7.88 -4.13
N GLY A 57 5.36 -8.64 -5.20
CA GLY A 57 6.43 -9.64 -5.28
C GLY A 57 7.85 -9.08 -5.36
N VAL A 58 8.01 -7.79 -5.68
CA VAL A 58 9.34 -7.17 -5.80
C VAL A 58 9.52 -6.00 -4.85
N LEU A 59 8.54 -5.75 -3.98
CA LEU A 59 8.48 -4.56 -3.15
C LEU A 59 9.73 -4.39 -2.27
N GLU A 60 10.11 -5.43 -1.54
CA GLU A 60 11.24 -5.38 -0.61
C GLU A 60 12.59 -5.21 -1.31
N PHE A 61 12.65 -5.51 -2.60
CA PHE A 61 13.87 -5.31 -3.39
C PHE A 61 13.98 -3.89 -3.92
N ARG A 62 12.85 -3.20 -4.10
CA ARG A 62 12.81 -1.85 -4.66
C ARG A 62 12.72 -0.75 -3.62
N MET A 63 12.09 -1.04 -2.47
CA MET A 63 11.87 -0.05 -1.42
C MET A 63 12.89 -0.24 -0.32
N LYS A 64 13.85 0.69 -0.24
CA LYS A 64 14.92 0.64 0.76
C LYS A 64 14.92 1.94 1.56
N PRO A 65 14.77 1.87 2.91
CA PRO A 65 14.71 3.08 3.73
C PRO A 65 15.96 3.93 3.59
N ASP A 66 15.77 5.24 3.61
CA ASP A 66 16.83 6.25 3.59
C ASP A 66 17.71 6.26 2.34
N GLN A 67 17.22 5.63 1.26
CA GLN A 67 17.86 5.80 -0.07
C GLN A 67 17.09 6.85 -0.86
N GLU A 68 16.05 6.47 -1.62
CA GLU A 68 15.21 7.43 -2.34
C GLU A 68 14.09 7.97 -1.47
N ILE A 69 13.62 7.15 -0.52
CA ILE A 69 12.52 7.47 0.37
C ILE A 69 13.00 7.32 1.81
N LYS A 70 12.81 8.34 2.61
CA LYS A 70 13.23 8.31 4.02
C LYS A 70 12.43 7.29 4.81
N ALA A 71 13.05 6.70 5.84
CA ALA A 71 12.42 5.70 6.67
C ALA A 71 11.12 6.17 7.31
N ASP A 72 11.00 7.45 7.65
CA ASP A 72 9.81 8.03 8.27
C ASP A 72 8.83 8.69 7.30
N GLN A 73 9.08 8.61 6.00
CA GLN A 73 8.17 9.13 4.98
C GLN A 73 6.81 8.46 5.12
N PRO A 74 5.70 9.23 5.20
CA PRO A 74 4.37 8.65 5.20
C PRO A 74 4.09 7.90 3.89
N ILE A 75 3.76 6.63 4.01
CA ILE A 75 3.49 5.75 2.88
C ILE A 75 2.08 5.21 2.96
N LEU A 76 1.36 5.26 1.83
CA LEU A 76 0.07 4.60 1.68
C LEU A 76 0.20 3.52 0.63
N VAL A 77 -0.26 2.31 0.95
CA VAL A 77 -0.27 1.20 0.00
C VAL A 77 -1.71 0.83 -0.34
N TYR A 78 -1.97 0.45 -1.58
CA TYR A 78 -3.28 -0.05 -1.98
C TYR A 78 -3.12 -1.18 -3.01
N CYS A 79 -4.20 -1.96 -3.15
CA CYS A 79 -4.27 -3.04 -4.13
C CYS A 79 -5.69 -3.13 -4.68
N GLY A 80 -6.12 -4.27 -5.19
CA GLY A 80 -7.48 -4.45 -5.68
C GLY A 80 -8.52 -4.41 -4.57
N GLY A 81 -8.27 -5.15 -3.48
CA GLY A 81 -9.23 -5.28 -2.37
C GLY A 81 -8.68 -4.97 -0.97
N GLY A 82 -7.40 -4.65 -0.85
CA GLY A 82 -6.79 -4.30 0.43
C GLY A 82 -5.95 -5.40 1.08
N SER A 83 -6.08 -6.66 0.68
CA SER A 83 -5.35 -7.78 1.31
C SER A 83 -3.87 -7.79 0.96
N ARG A 84 -3.55 -7.64 -0.33
CA ARG A 84 -2.14 -7.55 -0.76
C ARG A 84 -1.48 -6.31 -0.17
N ALA A 85 -2.25 -5.21 -0.05
CA ALA A 85 -1.75 -3.97 0.55
C ALA A 85 -1.43 -4.15 2.02
N ALA A 86 -2.23 -4.90 2.77
CA ALA A 86 -1.94 -5.18 4.18
C ALA A 86 -0.62 -5.95 4.32
N LEU A 87 -0.42 -7.00 3.52
CA LEU A 87 0.81 -7.79 3.53
C LEU A 87 2.01 -6.95 3.08
N ALA A 88 1.83 -6.12 2.05
CA ALA A 88 2.88 -5.22 1.55
C ALA A 88 3.28 -4.20 2.62
N GLY A 89 2.32 -3.61 3.31
CA GLY A 89 2.58 -2.66 4.39
C GLY A 89 3.38 -3.30 5.53
N LYS A 90 3.02 -4.53 5.89
CA LYS A 90 3.78 -5.29 6.90
C LYS A 90 5.22 -5.48 6.45
N THR A 91 5.44 -5.86 5.19
CA THR A 91 6.79 -6.01 4.63
C THR A 91 7.58 -4.71 4.71
N LEU A 92 6.96 -3.58 4.36
CA LEU A 92 7.62 -2.27 4.44
C LEU A 92 8.03 -1.94 5.88
N LEU A 93 7.18 -2.24 6.86
CA LEU A 93 7.54 -2.08 8.26
C LEU A 93 8.74 -2.95 8.64
N GLU A 94 8.76 -4.20 8.17
CA GLU A 94 9.84 -5.14 8.45
C GLU A 94 11.18 -4.71 7.86
N VAL A 95 11.17 -4.04 6.69
CA VAL A 95 12.42 -3.57 6.09
C VAL A 95 12.85 -2.18 6.62
N GLY A 96 12.08 -1.59 7.54
CA GLY A 96 12.53 -0.41 8.26
C GLY A 96 11.77 0.89 8.05
N PHE A 97 10.73 0.90 7.22
CA PHE A 97 9.84 2.07 7.14
C PHE A 97 8.97 2.13 8.39
N THR A 98 8.68 3.33 8.88
CA THR A 98 8.02 3.49 10.18
C THR A 98 6.61 4.07 10.10
N ASN A 99 6.19 4.58 8.93
CA ASN A 99 4.90 5.24 8.80
C ASN A 99 4.18 4.72 7.56
N VAL A 100 3.54 3.56 7.70
CA VAL A 100 2.90 2.86 6.61
C VAL A 100 1.44 2.56 6.96
N GLN A 101 0.52 2.92 6.08
CA GLN A 101 -0.90 2.68 6.26
C GLN A 101 -1.50 2.07 5.01
N ASN A 102 -2.63 1.37 5.17
CA ASN A 102 -3.34 0.67 4.10
C ASN A 102 -4.49 1.55 3.59
N LEU A 103 -4.39 1.99 2.34
CA LEU A 103 -5.43 2.78 1.69
C LEU A 103 -6.57 1.91 1.13
N GLY A 104 -6.37 0.60 1.08
CA GLY A 104 -7.42 -0.35 0.73
C GLY A 104 -7.46 -0.76 -0.72
N GLY A 105 -8.67 -0.81 -1.28
CA GLY A 105 -8.91 -1.30 -2.62
C GLY A 105 -9.09 -0.18 -3.63
N PHE A 106 -8.58 -0.38 -4.84
CA PHE A 106 -8.59 0.61 -5.91
C PHE A 106 -9.99 1.16 -6.20
N LYS A 107 -11.00 0.31 -6.19
CA LYS A 107 -12.38 0.72 -6.50
C LYS A 107 -12.97 1.69 -5.49
N ASP A 108 -12.43 1.72 -4.27
CA ASP A 108 -12.89 2.64 -3.23
C ASP A 108 -12.18 3.98 -3.29
N LEU A 109 -11.28 4.16 -4.26
CA LEU A 109 -10.41 5.34 -4.39
C LEU A 109 -10.75 6.20 -5.60
N SER A 110 -12.00 6.14 -6.08
CA SER A 110 -12.42 6.83 -7.30
C SER A 110 -12.19 8.35 -7.27
N LEU A 111 -12.23 8.96 -6.08
CA LEU A 111 -12.00 10.40 -5.92
C LEU A 111 -10.58 10.82 -6.33
N ILE A 112 -9.63 9.89 -6.34
CA ILE A 112 -8.21 10.18 -6.62
C ILE A 112 -7.65 9.38 -7.79
N HIS A 113 -8.50 8.73 -8.59
CA HIS A 113 -8.09 8.06 -9.83
C HIS A 113 -7.68 9.07 -10.90
N ILE A 114 -6.81 8.64 -11.78
CA ILE A 114 -6.54 9.34 -13.04
C ILE A 114 -6.94 8.47 -14.21
#